data_f94555ecbcc87276bc2ea5b23cbb26dc
#
_entry.id   f94555ecbcc87276bc2ea5b23cbb26dc
#
_cell.length_a   1.000
_cell.length_b   1.000
_cell.length_c   1.000
_cell.angle_alpha   90.00
_cell.angle_beta   90.00
_cell.angle_gamma   90.00
#
_symmetry.space_group_name_H-M   'P 1'
#
loop_
_entity.id
_entity.type
_entity.pdbx_description
1 polymer ?
#
loop_
_entity_poly.entity_id
_entity_poly.type
_entity_poly.pdbx_seq_one_letter_code
_entity_poly.pdbx_strand_id
1 'polypeptide(L)' 'MMDKDTRRIISEALSQGFDVRTTSKGHIFVTKDGIPVTTFAGTPSDRDAAKKAISALRRHGFEWPR' A
#
# COMPACT_ATOMS: atom_id res chain seq x y z
N MET A 1 -10.87 4.05 -10.82
CA MET A 1 -10.31 2.73 -11.08
C MET A 1 -8.88 2.67 -10.57
N MET A 2 -8.53 1.61 -9.86
CA MET A 2 -7.22 1.48 -9.28
C MET A 2 -6.16 1.13 -10.31
N ASP A 3 -4.99 1.73 -10.20
CA ASP A 3 -3.87 1.42 -11.06
C ASP A 3 -3.41 -0.04 -10.87
N LYS A 4 -2.90 -0.65 -11.94
CA LYS A 4 -2.45 -2.04 -11.91
C LYS A 4 -1.35 -2.28 -10.87
N ASP A 5 -0.38 -1.38 -10.80
CA ASP A 5 0.71 -1.50 -9.84
C ASP A 5 0.21 -1.36 -8.41
N THR A 6 -0.73 -0.45 -8.17
CA THR A 6 -1.35 -0.28 -6.87
C THR A 6 -2.08 -1.54 -6.43
N ARG A 7 -2.79 -2.20 -7.34
CA ARG A 7 -3.46 -3.47 -7.05
C ARG A 7 -2.48 -4.55 -6.65
N ARG A 8 -1.36 -4.62 -7.34
CA ARG A 8 -0.33 -5.63 -7.03
C ARG A 8 0.27 -5.40 -5.65
N ILE A 9 0.56 -4.14 -5.33
CA ILE A 9 1.09 -3.79 -4.02
C ILE A 9 0.10 -4.19 -2.92
N ILE A 10 -1.18 -3.87 -3.10
CA ILE A 10 -2.22 -4.20 -2.14
C ILE A 10 -2.35 -5.72 -1.98
N SER A 11 -2.38 -6.44 -3.09
CA SER A 11 -2.50 -7.89 -3.06
C SER A 11 -1.33 -8.53 -2.31
N GLU A 12 -0.12 -8.08 -2.58
CA GLU A 12 1.07 -8.58 -1.89
C GLU A 12 1.06 -8.22 -0.41
N ALA A 13 0.65 -7.00 -0.08
CA ALA A 13 0.56 -6.58 1.32
C ALA A 13 -0.41 -7.47 2.09
N LEU A 14 -1.57 -7.73 1.52
CA LEU A 14 -2.56 -8.61 2.15
C LEU A 14 -1.99 -10.03 2.35
N SER A 15 -1.30 -10.55 1.35
CA SER A 15 -0.73 -11.90 1.45
C SER A 15 0.40 -11.98 2.48
N GLN A 16 1.01 -10.85 2.79
CA GLN A 16 2.11 -10.80 3.76
C GLN A 16 1.67 -10.38 5.16
N GLY A 17 0.37 -10.33 5.40
CA GLY A 17 -0.17 -10.08 6.75
C GLY A 17 -0.44 -8.63 7.08
N PHE A 18 -0.41 -7.74 6.09
CA PHE A 18 -0.80 -6.35 6.29
C PHE A 18 -2.32 -6.20 6.14
N ASP A 19 -2.88 -5.23 6.83
CA ASP A 19 -4.29 -4.86 6.67
C ASP A 19 -4.38 -3.67 5.73
N VAL A 20 -5.34 -3.73 4.81
CA VAL A 20 -5.53 -2.67 3.83
C VAL A 20 -6.98 -2.21 3.87
N ARG A 21 -7.19 -0.92 4.00
CA ARG A 21 -8.52 -0.31 3.98
C ARG A 21 -8.59 0.79 2.95
N THR A 22 -9.73 0.89 2.28
CA THR A 22 -9.98 1.94 1.30
C THR A 22 -11.01 2.90 1.85
N THR A 23 -10.75 4.20 1.74
CA THR A 23 -11.71 5.21 2.18
C THR A 23 -12.64 5.59 1.04
N SER A 24 -13.75 6.27 1.37
CA SER A 24 -14.71 6.76 0.39
C SER A 24 -14.09 7.76 -0.59
N LYS A 25 -12.98 8.38 -0.21
CA LYS A 25 -12.26 9.32 -1.07
C LYS A 25 -11.22 8.67 -1.96
N GLY A 26 -11.13 7.35 -1.93
CA GLY A 26 -10.18 6.62 -2.75
C GLY A 26 -8.78 6.52 -2.16
N HIS A 27 -8.61 6.88 -0.90
CA HIS A 27 -7.32 6.72 -0.22
C HIS A 27 -7.19 5.30 0.31
N ILE A 28 -5.98 4.80 0.35
CA ILE A 28 -5.67 3.47 0.82
C ILE A 28 -4.83 3.57 2.09
N PHE A 29 -5.33 2.96 3.17
CA PHE A 29 -4.63 2.89 4.44
C PHE A 29 -4.06 1.49 4.61
N VAL A 30 -2.78 1.40 4.90
CA VAL A 30 -2.14 0.13 5.21
C VAL A 30 -1.69 0.16 6.65
N THR A 31 -2.08 -0.87 7.39
CA THR A 31 -1.70 -1.02 8.80
C THR A 31 -1.14 -2.42 9.02
N LYS A 32 -0.41 -2.59 10.10
CA LYS A 32 0.06 -3.92 10.53
C LYS A 32 -0.03 -3.99 12.04
N ASP A 33 -0.76 -5.00 12.53
CA ASP A 33 -0.98 -5.19 13.98
C ASP A 33 -1.55 -3.93 14.64
N GLY A 34 -2.42 -3.22 13.92
CA GLY A 34 -3.04 -2.00 14.39
C GLY A 34 -2.15 -0.76 14.27
N ILE A 35 -0.93 -0.90 13.78
CA ILE A 35 0.01 0.21 13.63
C ILE A 35 -0.06 0.76 12.21
N PRO A 36 -0.30 2.08 12.04
CA PRO A 36 -0.31 2.67 10.70
C PRO A 36 1.06 2.54 10.02
N VAL A 37 1.05 2.02 8.81
CA VAL A 37 2.27 1.85 8.02
C VAL A 37 2.40 2.94 6.98
N THR A 38 1.39 3.11 6.15
CA THR A 38 1.40 4.11 5.09
C THR A 38 0.00 4.42 4.61
N THR A 39 -0.14 5.55 3.96
CA THR A 39 -1.38 5.97 3.30
C THR A 39 -1.02 6.50 1.93
N PHE A 40 -1.77 6.12 0.91
CA PHE A 40 -1.54 6.62 -0.44
C PHE A 40 -2.84 6.63 -1.23
N ALA A 41 -2.85 7.38 -2.34
CA ALA A 41 -4.02 7.46 -3.21
C ALA A 41 -4.17 6.19 -4.05
N GLY A 42 -5.40 5.74 -4.26
CA GLY A 42 -5.68 4.55 -5.05
C GLY A 42 -5.37 4.71 -6.53
N THR A 43 -5.35 5.96 -7.01
CA THR A 43 -4.98 6.29 -8.38
C THR A 43 -3.87 7.34 -8.34
N PRO A 44 -2.63 6.95 -8.01
CA PRO A 44 -1.56 7.92 -7.92
C PRO A 44 -1.22 8.48 -9.30
N SER A 45 -1.26 9.79 -9.42
CA SER A 45 -0.76 10.48 -10.60
C SER A 45 0.75 10.65 -10.53
N ASP A 46 1.35 10.23 -9.44
CA ASP A 46 2.75 10.40 -9.13
C ASP A 46 3.39 9.06 -8.82
N ARG A 47 4.39 8.68 -9.59
CA ARG A 47 5.13 7.42 -9.40
C ARG A 47 5.87 7.39 -8.06
N ASP A 48 6.27 8.55 -7.56
CA ASP A 48 6.98 8.64 -6.29
C ASP A 48 6.09 8.24 -5.12
N ALA A 49 4.78 8.45 -5.23
CA ALA A 49 3.85 8.03 -4.19
C ALA A 49 3.89 6.51 -3.98
N ALA A 50 3.93 5.75 -5.07
CA ALA A 50 4.02 4.29 -4.97
C ALA A 50 5.35 3.85 -4.37
N LYS A 51 6.44 4.50 -4.76
CA LYS A 51 7.77 4.20 -4.20
C LYS A 51 7.82 4.48 -2.71
N LYS A 52 7.25 5.60 -2.28
CA LYS A 52 7.20 5.96 -0.85
C LYS A 52 6.39 4.95 -0.06
N ALA A 53 5.27 4.51 -0.62
CA ALA A 53 4.44 3.49 0.01
C ALA A 53 5.20 2.17 0.16
N ILE A 54 5.88 1.73 -0.88
CA ILE A 54 6.68 0.51 -0.85
C ILE A 54 7.80 0.64 0.20
N SER A 55 8.48 1.78 0.25
CA SER A 55 9.54 2.01 1.23
C SER A 55 9.01 1.90 2.66
N ALA A 56 7.85 2.50 2.94
CA ALA A 56 7.24 2.43 4.25
C ALA A 56 6.85 0.99 4.60
N LEU A 57 6.29 0.26 3.64
CA LEU A 57 5.93 -1.14 3.84
C LEU A 57 7.16 -2.00 4.13
N ARG A 58 8.26 -1.76 3.41
CA ARG A 58 9.50 -2.52 3.60
C ARG A 58 10.08 -2.36 5.00
N ARG A 59 9.90 -1.19 5.60
CA ARG A 59 10.33 -0.95 6.98
C ARG A 59 9.60 -1.84 7.98
N HIS A 60 8.44 -2.35 7.59
CA HIS A 60 7.62 -3.23 8.42
C HIS A 60 7.65 -4.68 7.96
N GLY A 61 8.65 -5.04 7.16
CA GLY A 61 8.86 -6.42 6.74
C GLY A 61 8.23 -6.81 5.41
N PHE A 62 7.74 -5.84 4.66
CA PHE A 62 7.16 -6.11 3.34
C PHE A 62 8.26 -6.48 2.34
N GLU A 63 8.05 -7.55 1.61
CA GLU A 63 8.97 -7.99 0.56
C GLU A 63 8.42 -7.57 -0.81
N TRP A 64 9.17 -6.71 -1.50
CA TRP A 64 8.82 -6.21 -2.80
C TRP A 64 10.06 -5.71 -3.54
N PRO A 65 10.23 -6.05 -4.80
CA PRO A 65 9.53 -7.11 -5.54
C PRO A 65 9.92 -8.49 -5.03
N ARG A 66 9.01 -9.46 -5.28
CA ARG A 66 9.26 -10.85 -4.88
C ARG A 66 9.80 -11.65 -6.04
#